data_efcfa12e4f5369c9313f867217d2e442
#
_entry.id   efcfa12e4f5369c9313f867217d2e442
#
_cell.length_a   1.000
_cell.length_b   1.000
_cell.length_c   1.000
_cell.angle_alpha   90.00
_cell.angle_beta   90.00
_cell.angle_gamma   90.00
#
_symmetry.space_group_name_H-M   'P 1'
#
loop_
_entity.id
_entity.type
_entity.pdbx_description
1 polymer ?
#
loop_
_entity_poly.entity_id
_entity_poly.type
_entity_poly.pdbx_seq_one_letter_code
_entity_poly.pdbx_strand_id
1 'polypeptide(L)'
;MKYTLIIFSLLALFIACSGEKKTDDKSYATKANEETSTPAAKNPEEYDPKRGEGKWSSDNVSVGPTLDATMAAEGEKISQVKCASCHKLTSERLVGPGWAGVTKRRAPEWIMNFITNPDPMISKDPAVQAQLELCLVRMPNQNLADNEARAILEFMRKNDGVN
;
A
#
# COMPACT_ATOMS: atom_id res chain seq x y z
N MET A 1 25.72 -37.60 39.80
CA MET A 1 27.15 -37.65 39.45
C MET A 1 27.37 -36.51 38.47
N LYS A 2 27.96 -35.43 39.02
CA LYS A 2 29.31 -34.96 38.73
C LYS A 2 29.41 -34.40 37.31
N TYR A 3 29.77 -33.19 37.03
CA TYR A 3 30.71 -32.13 37.40
C TYR A 3 30.51 -31.04 36.36
N THR A 4 30.87 -29.83 36.37
CA THR A 4 31.75 -28.99 37.20
C THR A 4 31.58 -27.55 36.69
N LEU A 5 31.52 -26.62 37.58
CA LEU A 5 31.73 -25.20 37.40
C LEU A 5 33.11 -24.93 36.77
N ILE A 6 33.17 -24.11 35.75
CA ILE A 6 34.37 -23.33 35.43
C ILE A 6 33.98 -21.89 35.28
N ILE A 7 34.31 -21.14 36.31
CA ILE A 7 34.38 -19.69 36.35
C ILE A 7 35.71 -19.30 35.70
N PHE A 8 35.70 -18.47 34.68
CA PHE A 8 36.87 -17.69 34.32
C PHE A 8 36.48 -16.23 34.06
N SER A 9 36.90 -15.46 35.03
CA SER A 9 37.00 -14.03 35.08
C SER A 9 38.14 -13.56 34.16
N LEU A 10 37.95 -12.58 33.32
CA LEU A 10 38.97 -11.61 32.85
C LEU A 10 38.23 -10.38 32.37
N LEU A 11 38.22 -9.40 33.15
CA LEU A 11 39.10 -8.23 33.31
C LEU A 11 39.04 -7.24 32.13
N ALA A 12 38.55 -6.09 32.51
CA ALA A 12 38.36 -4.85 31.74
C ALA A 12 39.61 -4.38 31.00
N LEU A 13 39.39 -3.78 29.85
CA LEU A 13 40.26 -2.72 29.34
C LEU A 13 39.36 -1.59 28.77
N PHE A 14 39.29 -0.51 29.56
CA PHE A 14 38.84 0.80 29.13
C PHE A 14 39.92 1.41 28.24
N ILE A 15 39.58 1.73 27.01
CA ILE A 15 40.34 2.73 26.27
C ILE A 15 39.35 3.86 25.94
N ALA A 16 39.49 4.92 26.72
CA ALA A 16 38.92 6.23 26.44
C ALA A 16 39.69 6.86 25.29
N CYS A 17 38.98 7.21 24.22
CA CYS A 17 39.49 8.18 23.25
C CYS A 17 38.57 9.38 23.29
N SER A 18 38.99 10.35 24.07
CA SER A 18 38.50 11.72 24.09
C SER A 18 38.97 12.41 22.79
N GLY A 19 38.03 12.85 21.99
CA GLY A 19 38.27 13.65 20.81
C GLY A 19 37.25 14.79 20.74
N GLU A 20 37.57 15.84 21.44
CA GLU A 20 36.90 17.14 21.41
C GLU A 20 37.17 17.83 20.06
N LYS A 21 36.10 18.12 19.28
CA LYS A 21 36.16 19.09 18.19
C LYS A 21 34.87 19.90 18.12
N LYS A 22 35.03 21.10 18.61
CA LYS A 22 34.44 22.42 18.25
C LYS A 22 33.16 22.44 17.42
N THR A 23 32.19 23.01 18.06
CA THR A 23 31.03 23.74 17.59
C THR A 23 31.33 24.67 16.40
N ASP A 24 30.60 24.48 15.31
CA ASP A 24 30.20 25.60 14.45
C ASP A 24 28.69 25.64 14.40
N ASP A 25 28.19 26.60 15.15
CA ASP A 25 26.81 27.05 15.20
C ASP A 25 26.47 27.70 13.85
N LYS A 26 25.66 27.00 13.04
CA LYS A 26 24.99 27.61 11.91
C LYS A 26 23.49 27.42 12.07
N SER A 27 22.92 28.36 12.81
CA SER A 27 21.51 28.66 12.90
C SER A 27 20.89 28.72 11.48
N TYR A 28 20.18 27.69 11.06
CA TYR A 28 19.24 27.79 9.94
C TYR A 28 17.88 28.24 10.49
N ALA A 29 17.68 29.56 10.42
CA ALA A 29 16.35 30.12 10.58
C ALA A 29 15.44 29.60 9.46
N THR A 30 14.58 28.65 9.78
CA THR A 30 13.51 28.22 8.91
C THR A 30 12.48 29.34 8.82
N LYS A 31 12.51 30.11 7.74
CA LYS A 31 11.39 30.95 7.34
C LYS A 31 10.25 30.01 6.94
N ALA A 32 9.19 30.03 7.71
CA ALA A 32 7.90 29.52 7.27
C ALA A 32 7.46 30.32 6.04
N ASN A 33 7.59 29.73 4.87
CA ASN A 33 6.89 30.20 3.68
C ASN A 33 5.51 29.59 3.72
N GLU A 34 4.55 30.44 3.93
CA GLU A 34 3.13 30.19 3.72
C GLU A 34 2.90 30.10 2.21
N GLU A 35 3.07 28.90 1.64
CA GLU A 35 2.78 28.67 0.22
C GLU A 35 1.28 28.55 0.04
N THR A 36 0.72 29.61 -0.50
CA THR A 36 -0.58 29.66 -1.19
C THR A 36 -0.58 28.56 -2.24
N SER A 37 -1.36 27.50 -2.02
CA SER A 37 -1.49 26.38 -2.94
C SER A 37 -2.32 26.81 -4.18
N THR A 38 -1.63 27.33 -5.17
CA THR A 38 -2.13 27.33 -6.55
C THR A 38 -2.11 25.89 -7.04
N PRO A 39 -3.17 25.34 -7.67
CA PRO A 39 -3.13 24.01 -8.25
C PRO A 39 -2.05 23.97 -9.33
N ALA A 40 -0.91 23.40 -9.03
CA ALA A 40 0.14 23.17 -10.02
C ALA A 40 -0.41 22.25 -11.10
N ALA A 41 -0.33 22.65 -12.35
CA ALA A 41 -0.59 21.79 -13.48
C ALA A 41 0.32 20.56 -13.37
N LYS A 42 -0.28 19.38 -13.17
CA LYS A 42 0.47 18.13 -12.98
C LYS A 42 1.29 17.84 -14.23
N ASN A 43 2.60 17.65 -14.04
CA ASN A 43 3.46 17.13 -15.10
C ASN A 43 2.95 15.73 -15.49
N PRO A 44 2.64 15.46 -16.78
CA PRO A 44 2.08 14.17 -17.20
C PRO A 44 3.00 12.96 -16.94
N GLU A 45 4.26 13.18 -16.59
CA GLU A 45 5.21 12.10 -16.25
C GLU A 45 5.31 11.79 -14.74
N GLU A 46 4.67 12.59 -13.88
CA GLU A 46 4.72 12.35 -12.43
C GLU A 46 3.65 11.35 -12.00
N TYR A 47 4.09 10.26 -11.36
CA TYR A 47 3.21 9.24 -10.80
C TYR A 47 2.27 9.83 -9.73
N ASP A 48 0.96 9.62 -9.88
CA ASP A 48 -0.05 10.02 -8.89
C ASP A 48 -0.37 8.86 -7.94
N PRO A 49 0.13 8.85 -6.70
CA PRO A 49 -0.08 7.75 -5.76
C PRO A 49 -1.53 7.62 -5.27
N LYS A 50 -2.38 8.62 -5.51
CA LYS A 50 -3.80 8.56 -5.18
C LYS A 50 -4.60 7.84 -6.28
N ARG A 51 -4.32 8.13 -7.52
CA ARG A 51 -4.98 7.55 -8.70
C ARG A 51 -4.36 6.20 -9.11
N GLY A 52 -3.06 6.07 -8.95
CA GLY A 52 -2.30 4.99 -9.56
C GLY A 52 -2.05 5.19 -11.05
N GLU A 53 -1.50 4.17 -11.70
CA GLU A 53 -1.16 4.17 -13.13
C GLU A 53 -2.14 3.31 -13.91
N GLY A 54 -2.81 3.89 -14.90
CA GLY A 54 -3.74 3.18 -15.78
C GLY A 54 -4.83 4.09 -16.35
N LYS A 55 -5.84 3.47 -16.93
CA LYS A 55 -6.94 4.16 -17.65
C LYS A 55 -8.00 4.79 -16.74
N TRP A 56 -8.02 4.41 -15.46
CA TRP A 56 -9.06 4.83 -14.53
C TRP A 56 -8.68 6.13 -13.83
N SER A 57 -9.65 7.05 -13.75
CA SER A 57 -9.54 8.35 -13.09
C SER A 57 -10.87 8.70 -12.42
N SER A 58 -10.90 9.79 -11.66
CA SER A 58 -12.13 10.34 -11.09
C SER A 58 -13.21 10.68 -12.14
N ASP A 59 -12.82 10.85 -13.41
CA ASP A 59 -13.75 11.20 -14.48
C ASP A 59 -14.53 9.98 -14.99
N ASN A 60 -13.98 8.77 -14.83
CA ASN A 60 -14.59 7.54 -15.34
C ASN A 60 -14.82 6.46 -14.27
N VAL A 61 -14.43 6.70 -13.01
CA VAL A 61 -14.80 5.87 -11.86
C VAL A 61 -15.53 6.72 -10.84
N SER A 62 -16.81 6.47 -10.69
CA SER A 62 -17.63 7.08 -9.63
C SER A 62 -18.28 6.00 -8.78
N VAL A 63 -18.20 6.17 -7.46
CA VAL A 63 -18.89 5.34 -6.48
C VAL A 63 -19.80 6.25 -5.64
N GLY A 64 -21.09 5.91 -5.58
CA GLY A 64 -22.05 6.63 -4.76
C GLY A 64 -21.82 6.38 -3.25
N PRO A 65 -22.52 7.11 -2.38
CA PRO A 65 -22.45 6.90 -0.94
C PRO A 65 -23.05 5.54 -0.52
N THR A 66 -24.06 5.06 -1.25
CA THR A 66 -24.75 3.79 -1.02
C THR A 66 -24.12 2.67 -1.85
N LEU A 67 -24.25 1.44 -1.36
CA LEU A 67 -23.77 0.26 -2.05
C LEU A 67 -24.71 -0.13 -3.18
N ASP A 68 -24.15 -0.52 -4.34
CA ASP A 68 -24.89 -1.32 -5.32
C ASP A 68 -24.82 -2.80 -4.92
N ALA A 69 -25.87 -3.26 -4.24
CA ALA A 69 -25.93 -4.64 -3.70
C ALA A 69 -25.88 -5.71 -4.79
N THR A 70 -26.47 -5.44 -5.97
CA THR A 70 -26.47 -6.37 -7.09
C THR A 70 -25.05 -6.53 -7.65
N MET A 71 -24.40 -5.41 -7.89
CA MET A 71 -23.02 -5.38 -8.35
C MET A 71 -22.06 -5.98 -7.33
N ALA A 72 -22.26 -5.70 -6.04
CA ALA A 72 -21.46 -6.30 -4.97
C ALA A 72 -21.60 -7.83 -4.90
N ALA A 73 -22.81 -8.38 -5.12
CA ALA A 73 -23.05 -9.82 -5.16
C ALA A 73 -22.40 -10.49 -6.38
N GLU A 74 -22.35 -9.81 -7.52
CA GLU A 74 -21.60 -10.26 -8.69
C GLU A 74 -20.09 -10.23 -8.43
N GLY A 75 -19.58 -9.15 -7.88
CA GLY A 75 -18.17 -9.01 -7.51
C GLY A 75 -17.70 -10.06 -6.51
N GLU A 76 -18.56 -10.45 -5.57
CA GLU A 76 -18.30 -11.55 -4.64
C GLU A 76 -18.05 -12.88 -5.38
N LYS A 77 -18.92 -13.24 -6.33
CA LYS A 77 -18.76 -14.46 -7.14
C LYS A 77 -17.47 -14.44 -7.97
N ILE A 78 -17.19 -13.32 -8.62
CA ILE A 78 -15.98 -13.17 -9.42
C ILE A 78 -14.74 -13.29 -8.54
N SER A 79 -14.74 -12.63 -7.38
CA SER A 79 -13.60 -12.62 -6.47
C SER A 79 -13.31 -13.98 -5.86
N GLN A 80 -14.33 -14.80 -5.60
CA GLN A 80 -14.17 -16.17 -5.13
C GLN A 80 -13.39 -17.03 -6.13
N VAL A 81 -13.55 -16.78 -7.42
CA VAL A 81 -12.86 -17.55 -8.48
C VAL A 81 -11.47 -16.98 -8.78
N LYS A 82 -11.37 -15.66 -8.90
CA LYS A 82 -10.17 -15.00 -9.43
C LYS A 82 -9.19 -14.49 -8.34
N CYS A 83 -9.68 -14.28 -7.11
CA CYS A 83 -8.89 -13.56 -6.10
C CYS A 83 -8.69 -14.34 -4.79
N ALA A 84 -9.65 -15.19 -4.38
CA ALA A 84 -9.67 -15.81 -3.06
C ALA A 84 -8.52 -16.80 -2.81
N SER A 85 -7.87 -17.33 -3.86
CA SER A 85 -6.69 -18.17 -3.72
C SER A 85 -5.49 -17.43 -3.12
N CYS A 86 -5.45 -16.09 -3.28
CA CYS A 86 -4.34 -15.26 -2.84
C CYS A 86 -4.73 -14.20 -1.80
N HIS A 87 -5.99 -13.79 -1.71
CA HIS A 87 -6.46 -12.72 -0.83
C HIS A 87 -7.52 -13.21 0.15
N LYS A 88 -7.38 -12.83 1.42
CA LYS A 88 -8.42 -12.96 2.44
C LYS A 88 -9.27 -11.69 2.51
N LEU A 89 -10.52 -11.83 2.93
CA LEU A 89 -11.43 -10.69 3.19
C LEU A 89 -11.10 -9.97 4.50
N THR A 90 -10.35 -10.61 5.39
CA THR A 90 -9.85 -10.04 6.64
C THR A 90 -8.62 -9.17 6.42
N SER A 91 -8.00 -8.67 7.48
CA SER A 91 -6.71 -7.98 7.42
C SER A 91 -5.51 -8.92 7.28
N GLU A 92 -5.73 -10.22 7.43
CA GLU A 92 -4.66 -11.21 7.37
C GLU A 92 -4.16 -11.40 5.94
N ARG A 93 -2.84 -11.48 5.80
CA ARG A 93 -2.19 -11.85 4.56
C ARG A 93 -2.30 -13.38 4.32
N LEU A 94 -2.56 -13.77 3.08
CA LEU A 94 -2.39 -15.14 2.60
C LEU A 94 -1.17 -15.20 1.68
N VAL A 95 -1.33 -15.12 0.39
CA VAL A 95 -0.25 -14.83 -0.58
C VAL A 95 -0.15 -13.32 -0.77
N GLY A 96 -1.27 -12.68 -1.10
CA GLY A 96 -1.44 -11.24 -1.18
C GLY A 96 -1.96 -10.64 0.14
N PRO A 97 -2.01 -9.31 0.23
CA PRO A 97 -2.54 -8.63 1.41
C PRO A 97 -4.03 -8.88 1.60
N GLY A 98 -4.49 -8.85 2.85
CA GLY A 98 -5.91 -8.90 3.17
C GLY A 98 -6.68 -7.66 2.71
N TRP A 99 -7.96 -7.84 2.39
CA TRP A 99 -8.79 -6.78 1.80
C TRP A 99 -9.47 -5.87 2.82
N ALA A 100 -9.58 -6.26 4.09
CA ALA A 100 -10.24 -5.42 5.09
C ALA A 100 -9.69 -4.00 5.10
N GLY A 101 -10.57 -3.01 4.94
CA GLY A 101 -10.25 -1.59 4.93
C GLY A 101 -9.59 -1.09 3.65
N VAL A 102 -9.54 -1.87 2.57
CA VAL A 102 -8.85 -1.46 1.33
C VAL A 102 -9.47 -0.22 0.71
N THR A 103 -10.80 -0.09 0.71
CA THR A 103 -11.52 1.07 0.15
C THR A 103 -11.44 2.32 1.04
N LYS A 104 -10.96 2.17 2.26
CA LYS A 104 -10.65 3.28 3.17
C LYS A 104 -9.22 3.81 2.99
N ARG A 105 -8.32 2.95 2.47
CA ARG A 105 -6.90 3.27 2.27
C ARG A 105 -6.56 3.68 0.85
N ARG A 106 -7.38 3.27 -0.13
CA ARG A 106 -7.13 3.49 -1.56
C ARG A 106 -8.34 4.09 -2.23
N ALA A 107 -8.10 5.03 -3.11
CA ALA A 107 -9.14 5.61 -3.94
C ALA A 107 -9.72 4.58 -4.92
N PRO A 108 -11.00 4.71 -5.33
CA PRO A 108 -11.64 3.79 -6.27
C PRO A 108 -10.85 3.61 -7.57
N GLU A 109 -10.36 4.69 -8.17
CA GLU A 109 -9.55 4.68 -9.38
C GLU A 109 -8.22 3.94 -9.19
N TRP A 110 -7.59 4.05 -8.02
CA TRP A 110 -6.39 3.31 -7.69
C TRP A 110 -6.66 1.80 -7.69
N ILE A 111 -7.75 1.38 -7.02
CA ILE A 111 -8.15 -0.02 -6.96
C ILE A 111 -8.44 -0.55 -8.35
N MET A 112 -9.23 0.19 -9.14
CA MET A 112 -9.58 -0.18 -10.52
C MET A 112 -8.34 -0.32 -11.41
N ASN A 113 -7.40 0.62 -11.33
CA ASN A 113 -6.14 0.55 -12.07
C ASN A 113 -5.34 -0.68 -11.68
N PHE A 114 -5.21 -0.95 -10.37
CA PHE A 114 -4.41 -2.06 -9.89
C PHE A 114 -4.97 -3.42 -10.28
N ILE A 115 -6.28 -3.65 -10.11
CA ILE A 115 -6.87 -4.97 -10.38
C ILE A 115 -7.04 -5.26 -11.87
N THR A 116 -7.13 -4.23 -12.73
CA THR A 116 -7.24 -4.42 -14.18
C THR A 116 -5.89 -4.51 -14.88
N ASN A 117 -4.85 -3.87 -14.35
CA ASN A 117 -3.51 -3.91 -14.92
C ASN A 117 -2.44 -3.66 -13.84
N PRO A 118 -2.01 -4.68 -13.09
CA PRO A 118 -1.12 -4.49 -11.95
C PRO A 118 0.32 -4.10 -12.32
N ASP A 119 0.82 -4.49 -13.51
CA ASP A 119 2.23 -4.34 -13.86
C ASP A 119 2.77 -2.90 -13.82
N PRO A 120 2.09 -1.89 -14.41
CA PRO A 120 2.55 -0.50 -14.31
C PRO A 120 2.65 -0.01 -12.87
N MET A 121 1.70 -0.41 -12.01
CA MET A 121 1.68 -0.01 -10.62
C MET A 121 2.72 -0.73 -9.79
N ILE A 122 2.98 -2.03 -10.05
CA ILE A 122 4.09 -2.76 -9.42
C ILE A 122 5.44 -2.08 -9.72
N SER A 123 5.57 -1.46 -10.89
CA SER A 123 6.81 -0.79 -11.29
C SER A 123 6.96 0.62 -10.74
N LYS A 124 5.85 1.33 -10.48
CA LYS A 124 5.85 2.77 -10.18
C LYS A 124 5.34 3.13 -8.79
N ASP A 125 4.42 2.34 -8.21
CA ASP A 125 3.79 2.67 -6.92
C ASP A 125 4.66 2.21 -5.74
N PRO A 126 5.17 3.12 -4.90
CA PRO A 126 6.03 2.75 -3.77
C PRO A 126 5.34 1.82 -2.76
N ALA A 127 4.03 1.99 -2.58
CA ALA A 127 3.28 1.14 -1.64
C ALA A 127 3.03 -0.26 -2.20
N VAL A 128 2.89 -0.40 -3.54
CA VAL A 128 2.81 -1.71 -4.18
C VAL A 128 4.17 -2.40 -4.16
N GLN A 129 5.26 -1.66 -4.36
CA GLN A 129 6.62 -2.19 -4.23
C GLN A 129 6.89 -2.71 -2.82
N ALA A 130 6.53 -1.94 -1.78
CA ALA A 130 6.64 -2.38 -0.40
C ALA A 130 5.80 -3.65 -0.11
N GLN A 131 4.60 -3.76 -0.71
CA GLN A 131 3.79 -4.98 -0.60
C GLN A 131 4.45 -6.16 -1.34
N LEU A 132 5.07 -5.94 -2.47
CA LEU A 132 5.78 -6.99 -3.20
C LEU A 132 6.95 -7.56 -2.39
N GLU A 133 7.69 -6.70 -1.68
CA GLU A 133 8.77 -7.12 -0.78
C GLU A 133 8.26 -8.00 0.37
N LEU A 134 7.06 -7.71 0.88
CA LEU A 134 6.42 -8.48 1.94
C LEU A 134 5.81 -9.80 1.44
N CYS A 135 5.19 -9.78 0.26
CA CYS A 135 4.46 -10.92 -0.29
C CYS A 135 5.35 -11.86 -1.11
N LEU A 136 6.46 -11.36 -1.65
CA LEU A 136 7.43 -12.07 -2.49
C LEU A 136 6.83 -12.68 -3.79
N VAL A 137 5.60 -12.32 -4.11
CA VAL A 137 4.87 -12.79 -5.29
C VAL A 137 4.23 -11.60 -5.99
N ARG A 138 4.47 -11.46 -7.30
CA ARG A 138 3.78 -10.47 -8.13
C ARG A 138 2.32 -10.89 -8.31
N MET A 139 1.40 -9.93 -8.14
CA MET A 139 0.00 -10.14 -8.50
C MET A 139 -0.11 -10.31 -10.03
N PRO A 140 -0.58 -11.46 -10.52
CA PRO A 140 -0.79 -11.63 -11.95
C PRO A 140 -2.01 -10.84 -12.42
N ASN A 141 -2.00 -10.41 -13.68
CA ASN A 141 -3.17 -9.81 -14.30
C ASN A 141 -4.29 -10.87 -14.42
N GLN A 142 -5.45 -10.58 -13.83
CA GLN A 142 -6.61 -11.49 -13.83
C GLN A 142 -7.48 -11.36 -15.08
N ASN A 143 -7.08 -10.53 -16.05
CA ASN A 143 -7.81 -10.25 -17.27
C ASN A 143 -9.29 -9.90 -17.01
N LEU A 144 -9.51 -9.00 -16.06
CA LEU A 144 -10.83 -8.51 -15.70
C LEU A 144 -11.39 -7.59 -16.79
N ALA A 145 -12.63 -7.84 -17.19
CA ALA A 145 -13.41 -6.84 -17.90
C ALA A 145 -13.74 -5.66 -16.98
N ASP A 146 -14.04 -4.49 -17.55
CA ASP A 146 -14.27 -3.26 -16.80
C ASP A 146 -15.46 -3.38 -15.82
N ASN A 147 -16.53 -4.02 -16.25
CA ASN A 147 -17.67 -4.31 -15.40
C ASN A 147 -17.36 -5.31 -14.28
N GLU A 148 -16.52 -6.32 -14.53
CA GLU A 148 -16.07 -7.27 -13.51
C GLU A 148 -15.22 -6.55 -12.44
N ALA A 149 -14.29 -5.70 -12.87
CA ALA A 149 -13.46 -4.92 -11.95
C ALA A 149 -14.33 -3.95 -11.12
N ARG A 150 -15.33 -3.31 -11.74
CA ARG A 150 -16.25 -2.44 -11.04
C ARG A 150 -17.10 -3.20 -10.03
N ALA A 151 -17.53 -4.41 -10.36
CA ALA A 151 -18.28 -5.29 -9.46
C ALA A 151 -17.41 -5.72 -8.25
N ILE A 152 -16.15 -6.07 -8.49
CA ILE A 152 -15.18 -6.39 -7.41
C ILE A 152 -14.96 -5.18 -6.49
N LEU A 153 -14.86 -3.97 -7.04
CA LEU A 153 -14.76 -2.75 -6.23
C LEU A 153 -15.98 -2.58 -5.31
N GLU A 154 -17.19 -2.81 -5.80
CA GLU A 154 -18.39 -2.77 -4.95
C GLU A 154 -18.37 -3.86 -3.88
N PHE A 155 -17.92 -5.07 -4.21
CA PHE A 155 -17.75 -6.11 -3.20
C PHE A 155 -16.72 -5.73 -2.13
N MET A 156 -15.60 -5.10 -2.50
CA MET A 156 -14.64 -4.57 -1.53
C MET A 156 -15.28 -3.51 -0.63
N ARG A 157 -16.13 -2.63 -1.17
CA ARG A 157 -16.87 -1.63 -0.40
C ARG A 157 -17.84 -2.28 0.61
N LYS A 158 -18.56 -3.31 0.18
CA LYS A 158 -19.42 -4.14 1.06
C LYS A 158 -18.60 -4.75 2.18
N ASN A 159 -17.47 -5.36 1.87
CA ASN A 159 -16.57 -5.95 2.85
C ASN A 159 -16.05 -4.93 3.88
N ASP A 160 -15.91 -3.68 3.49
CA ASP A 160 -15.48 -2.57 4.34
C ASP A 160 -16.63 -1.85 5.08
N GLY A 161 -17.87 -2.37 4.97
CA GLY A 161 -19.03 -1.93 5.73
C GLY A 161 -19.85 -0.82 5.07
N VAL A 162 -19.72 -0.59 3.77
CA VAL A 162 -20.65 0.27 3.02
C VAL A 162 -21.96 -0.51 2.79
N ASN A 163 -23.10 0.14 3.06
CA ASN A 163 -24.46 -0.42 2.91
C ASN A 163 -25.28 0.37 1.90
#